data_6f4b39934d9384af3b4911a1684404a5
#
_entry.id   6f4b39934d9384af3b4911a1684404a5
#
_cell.length_a   1.000
_cell.length_b   1.000
_cell.length_c   1.000
_cell.angle_alpha   90.00
_cell.angle_beta   90.00
_cell.angle_gamma   90.00
#
_symmetry.space_group_name_H-M   'P 1'
#
loop_
_entity.id
_entity.type
_entity.pdbx_description
1 polymer ?
#
loop_
_entity_poly.entity_id
_entity_poly.type
_entity_poly.pdbx_seq_one_letter_code
_entity_poly.pdbx_strand_id
1 'polypeptide(L)'
;KKHIYRNENGELDYKIKISSDCLRNSIFRNDAISTNPSISHHPFLLNSFIGSVQGLIRGYMFAGKNETLKRKSPLTITPAIQTNNSVSHLEIGVRSGEKIVNSDSDKGDTTLRNVETVGEMTYSGKGNINLQNLQFMSCDTVFDRYEFNSDNIDILNKVLENTLPNFDSELGYYKLKSSSVNISEYGLKLNNENVLFLVKEVLKRISDISIMRNTSYANISKLRIKLVNSPLIDTYENQNGWIDINNVSD
;
A
#
# COMPACT_ATOMS: atom_id res chain seq x y z
N LYS A 1 8.68 12.29 9.38
CA LYS A 1 8.66 13.45 8.45
C LYS A 1 7.76 14.55 9.01
N LYS A 2 7.97 15.81 8.61
CA LYS A 2 7.12 16.94 8.99
C LYS A 2 5.99 17.11 7.97
N HIS A 3 4.81 17.45 8.46
CA HIS A 3 3.66 17.93 7.69
C HIS A 3 3.47 19.41 8.01
N ILE A 4 3.75 20.28 7.07
CA ILE A 4 3.66 21.73 7.25
C ILE A 4 2.24 22.17 6.92
N TYR A 5 1.65 23.02 7.77
CA TYR A 5 0.32 23.57 7.58
C TYR A 5 0.29 25.02 8.12
N ARG A 6 -0.78 25.76 7.80
CA ARG A 6 -1.05 27.05 8.43
C ARG A 6 -1.96 26.84 9.63
N ASN A 7 -1.58 27.38 10.77
CA ASN A 7 -2.40 27.39 11.98
C ASN A 7 -3.56 28.42 11.86
N GLU A 8 -4.42 28.49 12.86
CA GLU A 8 -5.57 29.41 12.91
C GLU A 8 -5.17 30.88 12.82
N ASN A 9 -3.94 31.22 13.21
CA ASN A 9 -3.37 32.57 13.11
C ASN A 9 -2.75 32.86 11.74
N GLY A 10 -2.78 31.91 10.80
CA GLY A 10 -2.15 32.01 9.48
C GLY A 10 -0.64 31.78 9.45
N GLU A 11 -0.02 31.44 10.57
CA GLU A 11 1.41 31.17 10.68
C GLU A 11 1.71 29.74 10.21
N LEU A 12 2.93 29.52 9.72
CA LEU A 12 3.41 28.18 9.35
C LEU A 12 3.76 27.38 10.61
N ASP A 13 3.14 26.25 10.75
CA ASP A 13 3.38 25.28 11.82
C ASP A 13 3.57 23.89 11.24
N TYR A 14 4.00 22.92 12.04
CA TYR A 14 4.22 21.56 11.58
C TYR A 14 3.69 20.51 12.54
N LYS A 15 3.22 19.41 11.98
CA LYS A 15 2.91 18.15 12.68
C LYS A 15 3.85 17.06 12.21
N ILE A 16 4.09 16.08 13.05
CA ILE A 16 4.85 14.90 12.64
C ILE A 16 3.93 13.97 11.85
N LYS A 17 4.49 13.35 10.82
CA LYS A 17 3.75 12.38 10.00
C LYS A 17 4.52 11.09 9.78
N ILE A 18 3.79 9.99 9.76
CA ILE A 18 4.23 8.71 9.20
C ILE A 18 3.86 8.72 7.72
N SER A 19 4.82 8.50 6.83
CA SER A 19 4.54 8.53 5.40
C SER A 19 3.68 7.34 4.95
N SER A 20 2.90 7.52 3.90
CA SER A 20 2.12 6.46 3.26
C SER A 20 2.99 5.25 2.86
N ASP A 21 4.22 5.48 2.41
CA ASP A 21 5.15 4.40 2.05
C ASP A 21 5.58 3.59 3.27
N CYS A 22 5.83 4.24 4.41
CA CYS A 22 6.16 3.55 5.65
C CYS A 22 4.99 2.67 6.11
N LEU A 23 3.77 3.20 6.09
CA LEU A 23 2.56 2.44 6.41
C LEU A 23 2.37 1.26 5.45
N ARG A 24 2.47 1.51 4.15
CA ARG A 24 2.34 0.48 3.11
C ARG A 24 3.39 -0.63 3.27
N ASN A 25 4.65 -0.26 3.50
CA ASN A 25 5.71 -1.23 3.71
C ASN A 25 5.48 -2.06 4.98
N SER A 26 4.90 -1.47 6.03
CA SER A 26 4.55 -2.21 7.25
C SER A 26 3.44 -3.24 7.01
N ILE A 27 2.41 -2.90 6.21
CA ILE A 27 1.31 -3.82 5.85
C ILE A 27 1.82 -5.06 5.11
N PHE A 28 2.85 -4.91 4.28
CA PHE A 28 3.36 -6.00 3.42
C PHE A 28 4.73 -6.54 3.86
N ARG A 29 5.19 -6.20 5.07
CA ARG A 29 6.54 -6.57 5.55
C ARG A 29 6.76 -8.07 5.69
N ASN A 30 5.70 -8.81 6.04
CA ASN A 30 5.79 -10.25 6.32
C ASN A 30 5.51 -11.12 5.08
N ASP A 31 5.33 -10.51 3.91
CA ASP A 31 5.12 -11.27 2.69
C ASP A 31 6.42 -11.95 2.25
N ALA A 32 6.31 -13.25 1.96
CA ALA A 32 7.46 -14.08 1.62
C ALA A 32 8.06 -13.78 0.24
N ILE A 33 7.29 -13.12 -0.64
CA ILE A 33 7.71 -12.88 -2.02
C ILE A 33 8.45 -11.54 -2.10
N SER A 34 9.75 -11.63 -2.36
CA SER A 34 10.59 -10.46 -2.60
C SER A 34 10.27 -9.81 -3.95
N THR A 35 10.24 -8.49 -3.98
CA THR A 35 10.14 -7.68 -5.20
C THR A 35 11.49 -7.51 -5.90
N ASN A 36 12.29 -8.56 -5.97
CA ASN A 36 13.59 -8.51 -6.65
C ASN A 36 13.38 -8.21 -8.15
N PRO A 37 14.14 -7.28 -8.75
CA PRO A 37 14.06 -6.97 -10.18
C PRO A 37 14.23 -8.17 -11.14
N SER A 38 14.91 -9.24 -10.69
CA SER A 38 15.05 -10.48 -11.46
C SER A 38 13.74 -11.27 -11.66
N ILE A 39 12.69 -10.97 -10.87
CA ILE A 39 11.37 -11.63 -10.99
C ILE A 39 10.77 -11.41 -12.38
N SER A 40 10.96 -10.23 -12.98
CA SER A 40 10.40 -9.89 -14.30
C SER A 40 10.94 -10.76 -15.45
N HIS A 41 12.05 -11.44 -15.24
CA HIS A 41 12.66 -12.31 -16.24
C HIS A 41 12.26 -13.79 -16.13
N HIS A 42 11.49 -14.13 -15.09
CA HIS A 42 11.09 -15.50 -14.84
C HIS A 42 9.57 -15.63 -14.79
N PRO A 43 8.90 -16.17 -15.83
CA PRO A 43 7.44 -16.19 -15.94
C PRO A 43 6.74 -16.80 -14.74
N PHE A 44 7.26 -17.89 -14.18
CA PHE A 44 6.68 -18.52 -12.99
C PHE A 44 6.76 -17.63 -11.75
N LEU A 45 7.90 -17.02 -11.46
CA LEU A 45 8.07 -16.11 -10.32
C LEU A 45 7.22 -14.84 -10.47
N LEU A 46 7.14 -14.33 -11.70
CA LEU A 46 6.32 -13.17 -12.02
C LEU A 46 4.83 -13.46 -11.74
N ASN A 47 4.29 -14.56 -12.26
CA ASN A 47 2.90 -14.94 -12.03
C ASN A 47 2.64 -15.29 -10.56
N SER A 48 3.60 -15.91 -9.86
CA SER A 48 3.52 -16.16 -8.42
C SER A 48 3.39 -14.86 -7.62
N PHE A 49 4.09 -13.79 -8.04
CA PHE A 49 3.92 -12.47 -7.42
C PHE A 49 2.57 -11.84 -7.79
N ILE A 50 2.20 -11.83 -9.08
CA ILE A 50 0.96 -11.25 -9.59
C ILE A 50 -0.26 -11.84 -8.88
N GLY A 51 -0.32 -13.18 -8.76
CA GLY A 51 -1.42 -13.90 -8.11
C GLY A 51 -1.33 -13.96 -6.59
N SER A 52 -0.28 -13.43 -5.96
CA SER A 52 -0.17 -13.38 -4.49
C SER A 52 -1.08 -12.31 -3.89
N VAL A 53 -1.45 -12.47 -2.60
CA VAL A 53 -2.18 -11.43 -1.84
C VAL A 53 -1.46 -10.09 -1.92
N GLN A 54 -0.13 -10.08 -1.84
CA GLN A 54 0.68 -8.88 -1.99
C GLN A 54 0.50 -8.24 -3.37
N GLY A 55 0.64 -9.00 -4.45
CA GLY A 55 0.49 -8.50 -5.82
C GLY A 55 -0.91 -7.96 -6.08
N LEU A 56 -1.94 -8.70 -5.64
CA LEU A 56 -3.34 -8.33 -5.83
C LEU A 56 -3.71 -7.03 -5.13
N ILE A 57 -3.15 -6.75 -3.94
CA ILE A 57 -3.51 -5.60 -3.10
C ILE A 57 -2.55 -4.43 -3.26
N ARG A 58 -1.23 -4.71 -3.21
CA ARG A 58 -0.20 -3.66 -3.26
C ARG A 58 -0.09 -3.02 -4.64
N GLY A 59 -0.39 -3.81 -5.68
CA GLY A 59 -0.09 -3.45 -7.06
C GLY A 59 1.41 -3.56 -7.38
N TYR A 60 1.75 -3.41 -8.65
CA TYR A 60 3.11 -3.59 -9.17
C TYR A 60 3.32 -2.83 -10.47
N MET A 61 4.60 -2.69 -10.84
CA MET A 61 5.03 -2.31 -12.17
C MET A 61 6.30 -3.11 -12.51
N PHE A 62 6.21 -3.93 -13.53
CA PHE A 62 7.32 -4.71 -14.06
C PHE A 62 7.61 -4.27 -15.49
N ALA A 63 8.73 -3.61 -15.69
CA ALA A 63 9.20 -3.22 -17.01
C ALA A 63 9.99 -4.38 -17.63
N GLY A 64 9.43 -5.01 -18.65
CA GLY A 64 10.10 -5.99 -19.50
C GLY A 64 10.74 -5.32 -20.73
N LYS A 65 11.41 -6.12 -21.57
CA LYS A 65 12.03 -5.61 -22.81
C LYS A 65 10.97 -5.16 -23.83
N ASN A 66 9.85 -5.88 -23.90
CA ASN A 66 8.82 -5.68 -24.92
C ASN A 66 7.45 -5.29 -24.33
N GLU A 67 7.26 -5.43 -23.04
CA GLU A 67 5.99 -5.16 -22.37
C GLU A 67 6.20 -4.61 -20.96
N THR A 68 5.24 -3.85 -20.47
CA THR A 68 5.21 -3.38 -19.08
C THR A 68 3.91 -3.85 -18.44
N LEU A 69 4.04 -4.71 -17.44
CA LEU A 69 2.90 -5.14 -16.63
C LEU A 69 2.71 -4.16 -15.47
N LYS A 70 1.49 -3.64 -15.32
CA LYS A 70 1.23 -2.59 -14.35
C LYS A 70 -0.15 -2.75 -13.72
N ARG A 71 -0.17 -3.02 -12.42
CA ARG A 71 -1.38 -3.04 -11.61
C ARG A 71 -1.39 -1.84 -10.68
N LYS A 72 -2.41 -1.00 -10.81
CA LYS A 72 -2.66 0.07 -9.85
C LYS A 72 -3.12 -0.54 -8.52
N SER A 73 -2.49 -0.13 -7.42
CA SER A 73 -2.89 -0.59 -6.08
C SER A 73 -4.38 -0.35 -5.82
N PRO A 74 -5.17 -1.37 -5.51
CA PRO A 74 -6.53 -1.18 -4.99
C PRO A 74 -6.55 -0.49 -3.63
N LEU A 75 -5.48 -0.63 -2.84
CA LEU A 75 -5.33 -0.01 -1.53
C LEU A 75 -4.61 1.34 -1.64
N THR A 76 -5.30 2.42 -1.31
CA THR A 76 -4.72 3.76 -1.18
C THR A 76 -4.66 4.14 0.30
N ILE A 77 -3.51 4.66 0.75
CA ILE A 77 -3.29 5.08 2.12
C ILE A 77 -2.72 6.50 2.13
N THR A 78 -3.30 7.37 2.95
CA THR A 78 -2.74 8.69 3.20
C THR A 78 -1.65 8.62 4.28
N PRO A 79 -0.74 9.60 4.37
CA PRO A 79 0.13 9.71 5.52
C PRO A 79 -0.69 9.80 6.82
N ALA A 80 -0.22 9.17 7.88
CA ALA A 80 -0.79 9.34 9.21
C ALA A 80 -0.19 10.60 9.86
N ILE A 81 -1.04 11.53 10.28
CA ILE A 81 -0.67 12.84 10.80
C ILE A 81 -0.93 12.85 12.30
N GLN A 82 0.00 13.42 13.05
CA GLN A 82 -0.11 13.62 14.49
C GLN A 82 -1.37 14.41 14.85
N THR A 83 -2.11 13.91 15.85
CA THR A 83 -3.38 14.51 16.29
C THR A 83 -3.28 15.22 17.64
N ASN A 84 -2.35 14.79 18.50
CA ASN A 84 -2.13 15.40 19.82
C ASN A 84 -1.01 16.44 19.78
N ASN A 85 -1.05 17.40 20.70
CA ASN A 85 -0.05 18.43 20.87
C ASN A 85 1.02 18.01 21.91
N SER A 86 1.48 16.77 21.89
CA SER A 86 2.54 16.32 22.78
C SER A 86 3.82 17.11 22.49
N VAL A 87 4.47 17.57 23.56
CA VAL A 87 5.77 18.24 23.49
C VAL A 87 6.79 17.20 23.02
N SER A 88 7.37 17.44 21.87
CA SER A 88 8.41 16.58 21.31
C SER A 88 9.77 17.19 21.62
N HIS A 89 10.63 16.46 22.29
CA HIS A 89 12.05 16.79 22.35
C HIS A 89 12.71 16.48 20.99
N LEU A 90 13.52 17.44 20.55
CA LEU A 90 14.26 17.36 19.31
C LEU A 90 15.68 16.89 19.64
N GLU A 91 16.00 15.63 19.43
CA GLU A 91 17.38 15.16 19.51
C GLU A 91 18.04 15.19 18.14
N ILE A 92 19.23 15.80 18.08
CA ILE A 92 20.06 15.82 16.87
C ILE A 92 21.13 14.76 17.05
N GLY A 93 20.97 13.62 16.35
CA GLY A 93 22.01 12.60 16.29
C GLY A 93 23.03 12.91 15.17
N VAL A 94 24.29 12.96 15.51
CA VAL A 94 25.40 13.05 14.54
C VAL A 94 26.00 11.66 14.35
N ARG A 95 25.94 11.11 13.14
CA ARG A 95 26.68 9.91 12.80
C ARG A 95 27.98 10.32 12.11
N SER A 96 29.11 10.14 12.78
CA SER A 96 30.42 10.18 12.14
C SER A 96 30.61 8.90 11.32
N GLY A 97 30.76 9.01 10.01
CA GLY A 97 31.15 7.88 9.16
C GLY A 97 32.57 7.44 9.48
N GLU A 98 32.84 6.13 9.48
CA GLU A 98 34.21 5.62 9.50
C GLU A 98 34.95 6.14 8.27
N LYS A 99 36.15 6.67 8.50
CA LYS A 99 37.06 7.07 7.41
C LYS A 99 37.45 5.80 6.62
N ILE A 100 37.04 5.72 5.37
CA ILE A 100 37.61 4.73 4.44
C ILE A 100 39.05 5.19 4.15
N VAL A 101 40.02 4.43 4.62
CA VAL A 101 41.45 4.75 4.69
C VAL A 101 42.15 4.96 3.31
N ASN A 102 41.43 4.94 2.21
CA ASN A 102 41.99 5.01 0.84
C ASN A 102 41.35 6.06 -0.08
N SER A 103 40.73 7.11 0.44
CA SER A 103 40.31 8.23 -0.43
C SER A 103 41.04 9.53 -0.03
N ASP A 104 41.71 10.13 -0.99
CA ASP A 104 42.40 11.43 -0.88
C ASP A 104 41.46 12.62 -0.61
N SER A 105 40.24 12.41 -0.23
CA SER A 105 39.28 13.44 0.18
C SER A 105 39.16 13.48 1.70
N ASP A 106 39.79 14.47 2.30
CA ASP A 106 39.82 14.75 3.73
C ASP A 106 38.47 15.23 4.32
N LYS A 107 37.37 14.96 3.65
CA LYS A 107 36.00 15.27 4.12
C LYS A 107 35.30 14.02 4.58
N GLY A 108 35.40 13.73 5.86
CA GLY A 108 34.54 12.78 6.51
C GLY A 108 33.08 13.21 6.30
N ASP A 109 32.30 12.33 5.68
CA ASP A 109 30.88 12.57 5.42
C ASP A 109 30.13 12.56 6.75
N THR A 110 30.01 13.74 7.36
CA THR A 110 29.23 13.92 8.59
C THR A 110 27.77 14.04 8.21
N THR A 111 27.08 12.92 8.16
CA THR A 111 25.65 12.93 7.92
C THR A 111 24.93 13.35 9.21
N LEU A 112 24.41 14.56 9.25
CA LEU A 112 23.45 15.00 10.26
C LEU A 112 22.21 14.11 10.17
N ARG A 113 22.07 13.18 11.08
CA ARG A 113 20.89 12.33 11.19
C ARG A 113 19.89 12.97 12.15
N ASN A 114 18.80 13.25 11.58
CA ASN A 114 17.51 13.72 12.10
C ASN A 114 17.17 13.36 13.54
N VAL A 115 16.84 14.36 14.22
CA VAL A 115 15.74 14.70 15.07
C VAL A 115 14.84 13.49 15.39
N GLU A 116 15.02 12.93 16.55
CA GLU A 116 14.06 12.01 17.14
C GLU A 116 13.15 12.78 18.09
N THR A 117 11.87 12.57 17.95
CA THR A 117 10.85 13.11 18.82
C THR A 117 10.55 12.10 19.91
N VAL A 118 10.75 12.48 21.15
CA VAL A 118 10.44 11.66 22.33
C VAL A 118 9.10 12.11 22.89
N GLY A 119 8.18 11.16 23.08
CA GLY A 119 6.86 11.42 23.69
C GLY A 119 5.77 10.50 23.15
N GLU A 120 4.68 10.40 23.85
CA GLU A 120 3.48 9.68 23.36
C GLU A 120 2.78 10.51 22.29
N MET A 121 2.71 9.94 21.09
CA MET A 121 2.05 10.58 19.95
C MET A 121 0.95 9.71 19.41
N THR A 122 -0.19 10.33 19.17
CA THR A 122 -1.28 9.70 18.41
C THR A 122 -1.30 10.22 16.99
N TYR A 123 -1.58 9.31 16.06
CA TYR A 123 -1.61 9.62 14.63
C TYR A 123 -2.96 9.18 14.05
N SER A 124 -3.49 9.96 13.12
CA SER A 124 -4.66 9.61 12.33
C SER A 124 -4.28 9.50 10.86
N GLY A 125 -4.60 8.37 10.27
CA GLY A 125 -4.44 8.10 8.83
C GLY A 125 -5.77 7.66 8.23
N LYS A 126 -5.87 7.77 6.92
CA LYS A 126 -7.05 7.39 6.14
C LYS A 126 -6.62 6.49 5.00
N GLY A 127 -7.52 5.64 4.55
CA GLY A 127 -7.29 4.78 3.39
C GLY A 127 -8.58 4.50 2.65
N ASN A 128 -8.42 3.95 1.46
CA ASN A 128 -9.53 3.50 0.63
C ASN A 128 -9.16 2.18 -0.04
N ILE A 129 -10.09 1.24 -0.09
CA ILE A 129 -9.99 0.01 -0.87
C ILE A 129 -10.98 0.11 -2.02
N ASN A 130 -10.46 0.15 -3.24
CA ASN A 130 -11.29 0.12 -4.45
C ASN A 130 -11.65 -1.32 -4.78
N LEU A 131 -12.90 -1.73 -4.48
CA LEU A 131 -13.38 -3.10 -4.66
C LEU A 131 -13.39 -3.51 -6.13
N GLN A 132 -13.66 -2.60 -7.05
CA GLN A 132 -13.66 -2.88 -8.48
C GLN A 132 -12.26 -3.21 -9.00
N ASN A 133 -11.25 -2.41 -8.59
CA ASN A 133 -9.85 -2.69 -8.93
C ASN A 133 -9.34 -3.95 -8.22
N LEU A 134 -9.93 -4.33 -7.10
CA LEU A 134 -9.59 -5.57 -6.40
C LEU A 134 -10.17 -6.79 -7.14
N GLN A 135 -11.39 -6.66 -7.66
CA GLN A 135 -12.13 -7.72 -8.34
C GLN A 135 -11.64 -8.01 -9.76
N PHE A 136 -11.13 -6.99 -10.46
CA PHE A 136 -10.81 -7.10 -11.87
C PHE A 136 -9.31 -6.95 -12.13
N MET A 137 -8.78 -7.80 -13.01
CA MET A 137 -7.41 -7.75 -13.51
C MET A 137 -7.45 -7.67 -15.04
N SER A 138 -6.93 -6.59 -15.59
CA SER A 138 -6.90 -6.38 -17.05
C SER A 138 -5.74 -7.11 -17.72
N CYS A 139 -6.01 -7.80 -18.82
CA CYS A 139 -4.99 -8.29 -19.76
C CYS A 139 -5.09 -7.60 -21.12
N ASP A 140 -5.74 -6.45 -21.17
CA ASP A 140 -5.93 -5.67 -22.39
C ASP A 140 -4.78 -4.69 -22.57
N THR A 141 -4.00 -4.85 -23.64
CA THR A 141 -2.83 -4.03 -23.96
C THR A 141 -3.17 -2.60 -24.39
N VAL A 142 -4.43 -2.33 -24.69
CA VAL A 142 -4.90 -0.99 -25.13
C VAL A 142 -4.89 0.01 -23.96
N PHE A 143 -4.99 -0.49 -22.72
CA PHE A 143 -5.08 0.36 -21.54
C PHE A 143 -3.76 0.44 -20.77
N ASP A 144 -3.49 1.57 -20.13
CA ASP A 144 -2.32 1.79 -19.24
C ASP A 144 -2.41 0.99 -17.92
N ARG A 145 -3.03 -0.18 -17.96
CA ARG A 145 -3.16 -1.11 -16.86
C ARG A 145 -3.20 -2.56 -17.34
N TYR A 146 -2.29 -2.89 -18.20
CA TYR A 146 -2.01 -4.25 -18.61
C TYR A 146 -1.36 -4.99 -17.45
N GLU A 147 -2.15 -5.79 -16.73
CA GLU A 147 -1.75 -6.35 -15.44
C GLU A 147 -1.10 -7.72 -15.57
N PHE A 148 -1.52 -8.54 -16.52
CA PHE A 148 -0.93 -9.85 -16.79
C PHE A 148 -1.01 -10.21 -18.27
N ASN A 149 -0.13 -11.11 -18.71
CA ASN A 149 -0.15 -11.62 -20.07
C ASN A 149 -1.13 -12.78 -20.17
N SER A 150 -2.11 -12.69 -21.08
CA SER A 150 -3.11 -13.73 -21.32
C SER A 150 -2.50 -15.09 -21.71
N ASP A 151 -1.33 -15.11 -22.33
CA ASP A 151 -0.62 -16.34 -22.68
C ASP A 151 -0.19 -17.15 -21.44
N ASN A 152 -0.11 -16.51 -20.28
CA ASN A 152 0.26 -17.13 -19.02
C ASN A 152 -0.93 -17.38 -18.09
N ILE A 153 -2.16 -17.31 -18.58
CA ILE A 153 -3.38 -17.41 -17.77
C ILE A 153 -3.45 -18.71 -16.96
N ASP A 154 -3.03 -19.84 -17.55
CA ASP A 154 -3.06 -21.13 -16.86
C ASP A 154 -2.11 -21.17 -15.66
N ILE A 155 -0.95 -20.51 -15.77
CA ILE A 155 0.01 -20.39 -14.66
C ILE A 155 -0.56 -19.48 -13.59
N LEU A 156 -1.15 -18.36 -14.00
CA LEU A 156 -1.77 -17.41 -13.07
C LEU A 156 -2.95 -18.04 -12.33
N ASN A 157 -3.82 -18.77 -13.01
CA ASN A 157 -4.95 -19.47 -12.40
C ASN A 157 -4.49 -20.45 -11.32
N LYS A 158 -3.48 -21.29 -11.60
CA LYS A 158 -2.91 -22.20 -10.60
C LYS A 158 -2.37 -21.46 -9.35
N VAL A 159 -1.78 -20.29 -9.54
CA VAL A 159 -1.32 -19.47 -8.40
C VAL A 159 -2.50 -18.91 -7.62
N LEU A 160 -3.53 -18.43 -8.30
CA LEU A 160 -4.74 -17.89 -7.68
C LEU A 160 -5.53 -18.98 -6.94
N GLU A 161 -5.64 -20.20 -7.48
CA GLU A 161 -6.22 -21.38 -6.80
C GLU A 161 -5.51 -21.68 -5.46
N ASN A 162 -4.20 -21.52 -5.40
CA ASN A 162 -3.44 -21.70 -4.17
C ASN A 162 -3.50 -20.51 -3.20
N THR A 163 -3.87 -19.33 -3.70
CA THR A 163 -3.86 -18.07 -2.93
C THR A 163 -5.23 -17.74 -2.37
N LEU A 164 -6.29 -17.98 -3.15
CA LEU A 164 -7.65 -17.58 -2.87
C LEU A 164 -8.52 -18.79 -2.50
N PRO A 165 -9.32 -18.72 -1.44
CA PRO A 165 -10.25 -19.79 -1.08
C PRO A 165 -11.37 -19.90 -2.13
N ASN A 166 -11.76 -21.12 -2.48
CA ASN A 166 -12.84 -21.37 -3.45
C ASN A 166 -12.68 -20.52 -4.71
N PHE A 167 -11.43 -20.49 -5.21
CA PHE A 167 -11.10 -19.66 -6.37
C PHE A 167 -12.02 -20.01 -7.54
N ASP A 168 -12.66 -18.99 -8.04
CA ASP A 168 -13.44 -19.03 -9.28
C ASP A 168 -13.24 -17.68 -9.97
N SER A 169 -12.99 -17.73 -11.26
CA SER A 169 -12.74 -16.55 -12.07
C SER A 169 -13.34 -16.69 -13.46
N GLU A 170 -13.73 -15.57 -14.01
CA GLU A 170 -14.32 -15.46 -15.32
C GLU A 170 -13.47 -14.54 -16.20
N LEU A 171 -12.92 -15.09 -17.27
CA LEU A 171 -12.19 -14.32 -18.27
C LEU A 171 -13.16 -13.81 -19.35
N GLY A 172 -13.20 -12.49 -19.55
CA GLY A 172 -14.13 -11.90 -20.49
C GLY A 172 -13.98 -10.38 -20.62
N TYR A 173 -14.93 -9.77 -21.33
CA TYR A 173 -15.00 -8.32 -21.48
C TYR A 173 -15.89 -7.69 -20.42
N TYR A 174 -15.34 -6.77 -19.65
CA TYR A 174 -16.03 -6.10 -18.55
C TYR A 174 -15.98 -4.58 -18.69
N LYS A 175 -17.12 -3.95 -18.45
CA LYS A 175 -17.22 -2.51 -18.35
C LYS A 175 -17.03 -2.06 -16.91
N LEU A 176 -15.96 -1.33 -16.67
CA LEU A 176 -15.66 -0.81 -15.33
C LEU A 176 -16.44 0.47 -15.04
N LYS A 177 -17.18 0.51 -13.94
CA LYS A 177 -17.99 1.68 -13.53
C LYS A 177 -17.14 2.92 -13.24
N SER A 178 -15.88 2.72 -12.82
CA SER A 178 -14.93 3.80 -12.53
C SER A 178 -14.21 4.34 -13.76
N SER A 179 -14.41 3.71 -14.93
CA SER A 179 -13.81 4.19 -16.17
C SER A 179 -14.59 5.39 -16.71
N SER A 180 -13.88 6.48 -16.99
CA SER A 180 -14.44 7.62 -17.72
C SER A 180 -14.74 7.30 -19.18
N VAL A 181 -14.21 6.20 -19.68
CA VAL A 181 -14.35 5.71 -21.04
C VAL A 181 -15.39 4.60 -21.06
N ASN A 182 -16.37 4.71 -21.95
CA ASN A 182 -17.46 3.74 -22.07
C ASN A 182 -17.06 2.52 -22.92
N ILE A 183 -15.86 1.96 -22.66
CA ILE A 183 -15.26 0.85 -23.38
C ILE A 183 -15.11 -0.32 -22.41
N SER A 184 -15.38 -1.54 -22.91
CA SER A 184 -15.12 -2.76 -22.17
C SER A 184 -13.65 -3.15 -22.27
N GLU A 185 -13.10 -3.66 -21.17
CA GLU A 185 -11.73 -4.19 -21.09
C GLU A 185 -11.78 -5.72 -21.00
N TYR A 186 -10.83 -6.37 -21.64
CA TYR A 186 -10.65 -7.81 -21.53
C TYR A 186 -9.79 -8.14 -20.31
N GLY A 187 -10.25 -9.07 -19.48
CA GLY A 187 -9.51 -9.43 -18.27
C GLY A 187 -10.22 -10.48 -17.42
N LEU A 188 -9.61 -10.75 -16.29
CA LEU A 188 -10.03 -11.74 -15.31
C LEU A 188 -10.86 -11.06 -14.20
N LYS A 189 -12.05 -11.56 -13.95
CA LYS A 189 -12.92 -11.12 -12.86
C LYS A 189 -12.98 -12.19 -11.79
N LEU A 190 -12.58 -11.81 -10.57
CA LEU A 190 -12.69 -12.65 -9.38
C LEU A 190 -14.13 -12.68 -8.87
N ASN A 191 -14.54 -13.80 -8.27
CA ASN A 191 -15.83 -13.89 -7.61
C ASN A 191 -15.91 -13.02 -6.33
N ASN A 192 -17.10 -12.85 -5.79
CA ASN A 192 -17.31 -11.99 -4.63
C ASN A 192 -16.68 -12.55 -3.35
N GLU A 193 -16.56 -13.87 -3.20
CA GLU A 193 -15.93 -14.51 -2.04
C GLU A 193 -14.43 -14.20 -2.02
N ASN A 194 -13.77 -14.25 -3.17
CA ASN A 194 -12.37 -13.90 -3.30
C ASN A 194 -12.11 -12.42 -2.99
N VAL A 195 -13.00 -11.52 -3.44
CA VAL A 195 -12.92 -10.09 -3.09
C VAL A 195 -13.07 -9.89 -1.58
N LEU A 196 -14.04 -10.56 -0.95
CA LEU A 196 -14.25 -10.48 0.49
C LEU A 196 -13.05 -11.00 1.27
N PHE A 197 -12.46 -12.13 0.84
CA PHE A 197 -11.23 -12.66 1.42
C PHE A 197 -10.10 -11.63 1.35
N LEU A 198 -9.87 -11.02 0.19
CA LEU A 198 -8.82 -10.01 0.02
C LEU A 198 -9.07 -8.77 0.89
N VAL A 199 -10.32 -8.34 1.06
CA VAL A 199 -10.67 -7.24 1.96
C VAL A 199 -10.34 -7.61 3.42
N LYS A 200 -10.73 -8.80 3.87
CA LYS A 200 -10.40 -9.30 5.22
C LYS A 200 -8.88 -9.34 5.43
N GLU A 201 -8.11 -9.84 4.46
CA GLU A 201 -6.65 -9.86 4.51
C GLU A 201 -6.03 -8.46 4.62
N VAL A 202 -6.56 -7.47 3.88
CA VAL A 202 -6.11 -6.07 4.00
C VAL A 202 -6.39 -5.53 5.39
N LEU A 203 -7.60 -5.71 5.91
CA LEU A 203 -7.99 -5.19 7.23
C LEU A 203 -7.17 -5.83 8.34
N LYS A 204 -6.95 -7.14 8.29
CA LYS A 204 -6.09 -7.87 9.22
C LYS A 204 -4.66 -7.30 9.20
N ARG A 205 -4.07 -7.14 8.03
CA ARG A 205 -2.72 -6.59 7.89
C ARG A 205 -2.62 -5.14 8.35
N ILE A 206 -3.67 -4.34 8.19
CA ILE A 206 -3.74 -2.98 8.72
C ILE A 206 -3.81 -3.00 10.25
N SER A 207 -4.63 -3.86 10.84
CA SER A 207 -4.70 -3.98 12.31
C SER A 207 -3.39 -4.42 12.94
N ASP A 208 -2.61 -5.23 12.23
CA ASP A 208 -1.32 -5.76 12.66
C ASP A 208 -0.14 -4.82 12.35
N ILE A 209 -0.42 -3.60 11.87
CA ILE A 209 0.66 -2.63 11.61
C ILE A 209 1.47 -2.40 12.88
N SER A 210 2.75 -2.69 12.77
CA SER A 210 3.76 -2.41 13.78
C SER A 210 4.94 -1.72 13.12
N ILE A 211 5.21 -0.48 13.54
CA ILE A 211 6.32 0.30 13.03
C ILE A 211 7.31 0.49 14.16
N MET A 212 8.48 -0.09 13.98
CA MET A 212 9.60 0.07 14.92
C MET A 212 10.69 0.91 14.24
N ARG A 213 11.18 1.91 14.94
CA ARG A 213 12.32 2.70 14.49
C ARG A 213 13.11 3.16 15.70
N ASN A 214 14.36 2.68 15.82
CA ASN A 214 15.23 2.93 16.97
C ASN A 214 14.50 2.58 18.29
N THR A 215 14.22 3.59 19.12
CA THR A 215 13.52 3.46 20.39
C THR A 215 12.01 3.68 20.30
N SER A 216 11.49 3.99 19.10
CA SER A 216 10.09 4.32 18.90
C SER A 216 9.29 3.13 18.37
N TYR A 217 8.08 2.94 18.91
CA TYR A 217 7.14 1.91 18.50
C TYR A 217 5.78 2.55 18.23
N ALA A 218 5.15 2.16 17.13
CA ALA A 218 3.79 2.58 16.80
C ALA A 218 2.97 1.38 16.33
N ASN A 219 1.76 1.24 16.85
CA ASN A 219 0.78 0.24 16.47
C ASN A 219 -0.58 0.89 16.19
N ILE A 220 -1.51 0.11 15.65
CA ILE A 220 -2.89 0.54 15.46
C ILE A 220 -3.65 0.35 16.78
N SER A 221 -4.19 1.44 17.32
CA SER A 221 -5.05 1.40 18.51
C SER A 221 -6.55 1.37 18.18
N LYS A 222 -6.92 1.89 17.00
CA LYS A 222 -8.31 1.94 16.55
C LYS A 222 -8.38 1.87 15.03
N LEU A 223 -9.22 0.98 14.52
CA LEU A 223 -9.53 0.84 13.09
C LEU A 223 -11.05 0.97 12.90
N ARG A 224 -11.49 1.79 11.96
CA ARG A 224 -12.88 1.94 11.56
C ARG A 224 -13.02 1.79 10.07
N ILE A 225 -14.09 1.17 9.62
CA ILE A 225 -14.43 1.02 8.20
C ILE A 225 -15.80 1.59 7.91
N LYS A 226 -15.99 2.04 6.67
CA LYS A 226 -17.28 2.44 6.12
C LYS A 226 -17.37 1.98 4.67
N LEU A 227 -18.47 1.36 4.30
CA LEU A 227 -18.77 1.06 2.90
C LEU A 227 -19.39 2.30 2.25
N VAL A 228 -18.83 2.71 1.12
CA VAL A 228 -19.33 3.85 0.33
C VAL A 228 -19.63 3.40 -1.10
N ASN A 229 -20.76 3.83 -1.62
CA ASN A 229 -21.23 3.47 -2.97
C ASN A 229 -20.66 4.39 -4.07
N SER A 230 -20.01 5.48 -3.70
CA SER A 230 -19.43 6.45 -4.63
C SER A 230 -17.90 6.44 -4.54
N PRO A 231 -17.19 6.49 -5.69
CA PRO A 231 -15.75 6.73 -5.68
C PRO A 231 -15.41 8.17 -5.29
N LEU A 232 -16.38 9.06 -5.30
CA LEU A 232 -16.22 10.42 -4.81
C LEU A 232 -16.18 10.40 -3.29
N ILE A 233 -15.20 11.06 -2.78
CA ILE A 233 -14.88 11.22 -1.36
C ILE A 233 -16.15 11.59 -0.61
N ASP A 234 -16.75 10.62 0.07
CA ASP A 234 -17.70 10.93 1.10
C ASP A 234 -16.89 11.65 2.18
N THR A 235 -17.32 12.84 2.54
CA THR A 235 -16.60 13.67 3.48
C THR A 235 -16.43 12.89 4.77
N TYR A 236 -15.20 12.69 5.18
CA TYR A 236 -14.84 11.96 6.39
C TYR A 236 -15.42 12.59 7.67
N GLU A 237 -16.13 13.67 7.53
CA GLU A 237 -16.82 14.41 8.58
C GLU A 237 -18.14 13.78 8.97
N ASN A 238 -18.79 13.03 8.07
CA ASN A 238 -20.00 12.30 8.42
C ASN A 238 -19.64 11.02 9.18
N GLN A 239 -19.82 11.07 10.50
CA GLN A 239 -19.52 9.95 11.40
C GLN A 239 -20.52 8.77 11.31
N ASN A 240 -21.61 8.94 10.58
CA ASN A 240 -22.64 7.91 10.43
C ASN A 240 -22.15 6.78 9.50
N GLY A 241 -22.41 5.53 9.90
CA GLY A 241 -22.09 4.35 9.11
C GLY A 241 -20.65 3.85 9.23
N TRP A 242 -19.86 4.38 10.15
CA TRP A 242 -18.56 3.81 10.49
C TRP A 242 -18.70 2.64 11.47
N ILE A 243 -17.99 1.57 11.20
CA ILE A 243 -17.92 0.37 12.03
C ILE A 243 -16.52 0.30 12.65
N ASP A 244 -16.48 0.22 13.98
CA ASP A 244 -15.24 -0.03 14.71
C ASP A 244 -14.86 -1.52 14.57
N ILE A 245 -13.63 -1.78 14.17
CA ILE A 245 -13.08 -3.14 14.06
C ILE A 245 -12.22 -3.40 15.29
N ASN A 246 -12.72 -4.25 16.19
CA ASN A 246 -12.00 -4.64 17.39
C ASN A 246 -11.25 -5.95 17.21
N ASN A 247 -11.72 -6.84 16.32
CA ASN A 247 -11.08 -8.09 15.91
C ASN A 247 -11.41 -8.35 14.44
N VAL A 248 -10.39 -8.66 13.66
CA VAL A 248 -10.51 -9.00 12.22
C VAL A 248 -10.51 -10.52 12.02
N SER A 249 -10.55 -11.28 13.10
CA SER A 249 -10.49 -12.75 13.07
C SER A 249 -11.82 -13.43 12.75
N ASP A 250 -12.95 -12.71 12.72
CA ASP A 250 -14.29 -13.26 12.50
C ASP A 250 -14.85 -12.91 11.11
#